data_15c1dbf3173fc7eb47defa97a4a900f3
#
_entry.id   15c1dbf3173fc7eb47defa97a4a900f3
#
_cell.length_a   1.000
_cell.length_b   1.000
_cell.length_c   1.000
_cell.angle_alpha   90.00
_cell.angle_beta   90.00
_cell.angle_gamma   90.00
#
_symmetry.space_group_name_H-M   'P 1'
#
loop_
_entity.id
_entity.type
_entity.pdbx_description
1 polymer ?
#
loop_
_entity_poly.entity_id
_entity_poly.type
_entity_poly.pdbx_seq_one_letter_code
_entity_poly.pdbx_strand_id
1 'polypeptide(L)'
;MVETVDVLVNNAGYGKWGLLTEQDEGTIDGMVDVNVRVLTGLSRYYGDRMVSKGGGRILNVASIAGFQPGPGMAVYCATKSYVLSFSRSLHSELRGSGVTVTCLCPGYVETGFGEVAGMNLRGEIKSWSAIPASRVASIGVKAMERGRREVIPGLLNKPVPLFGRMLPV
;
A
#
# COMPACT_ATOMS: atom_id res chain seq x y z
N MET A 1 18.27 18.45 12.45
CA MET A 1 18.05 17.06 12.91
C MET A 1 16.56 16.88 13.03
N VAL A 2 15.96 15.92 12.33
CA VAL A 2 14.56 15.54 12.59
C VAL A 2 14.59 14.83 13.95
N GLU A 3 14.09 15.51 14.94
CA GLU A 3 13.98 14.99 16.29
C GLU A 3 13.17 13.71 16.30
N THR A 4 12.50 13.18 16.97
CA THR A 4 11.85 11.88 17.01
C THR A 4 10.61 11.83 16.14
N VAL A 5 10.50 10.83 15.26
CA VAL A 5 9.26 10.51 14.53
C VAL A 5 8.49 9.46 15.32
N ASP A 6 7.25 9.77 15.68
CA ASP A 6 6.34 8.86 16.38
C ASP A 6 5.49 8.04 15.42
N VAL A 7 5.21 8.60 14.25
CA VAL A 7 4.39 7.98 13.22
C VAL A 7 5.05 8.17 11.86
N LEU A 8 5.28 7.07 11.15
CA LEU A 8 5.70 7.05 9.76
C LEU A 8 4.52 6.60 8.89
N VAL A 9 4.17 7.40 7.87
CA VAL A 9 3.18 7.04 6.88
C VAL A 9 3.84 6.93 5.51
N ASN A 10 4.06 5.72 5.03
CA ASN A 10 4.56 5.44 3.68
C ASN A 10 3.37 5.40 2.71
N ASN A 11 2.96 6.57 2.24
CA ASN A 11 1.82 6.73 1.33
C ASN A 11 2.25 6.98 -0.12
N ALA A 12 3.42 7.57 -0.36
CA ALA A 12 3.92 7.84 -1.69
C ALA A 12 3.96 6.57 -2.54
N GLY A 13 3.45 6.66 -3.76
CA GLY A 13 3.42 5.54 -4.68
C GLY A 13 2.57 5.85 -5.89
N TYR A 14 2.91 5.24 -7.01
CA TYR A 14 2.15 5.37 -8.26
C TYR A 14 2.12 4.05 -9.02
N GLY A 15 1.28 4.00 -10.03
CA GLY A 15 1.16 2.88 -10.96
C GLY A 15 1.13 3.39 -12.40
N LYS A 16 1.36 2.48 -13.35
CA LYS A 16 1.22 2.75 -14.77
C LYS A 16 0.45 1.62 -15.42
N TRP A 17 -0.56 1.98 -16.21
CA TRP A 17 -1.30 1.05 -17.05
C TRP A 17 -0.61 0.90 -18.40
N GLY A 18 -0.56 -0.31 -18.94
CA GLY A 18 0.01 -0.68 -20.25
C GLY A 18 0.72 -2.02 -20.19
N LEU A 19 1.01 -2.60 -21.36
CA LEU A 19 1.81 -3.81 -21.45
C LEU A 19 3.24 -3.51 -20.99
N LEU A 20 3.87 -4.43 -20.26
CA LEU A 20 5.22 -4.24 -19.73
C LEU A 20 6.23 -3.88 -20.82
N THR A 21 6.09 -4.50 -22.00
CA THR A 21 6.97 -4.29 -23.18
C THR A 21 6.81 -2.92 -23.84
N GLU A 22 5.77 -2.17 -23.49
CA GLU A 22 5.47 -0.84 -24.03
C GLU A 22 5.72 0.28 -23.02
N GLN A 23 6.03 -0.08 -21.76
CA GLN A 23 6.32 0.90 -20.73
C GLN A 23 7.77 1.37 -20.82
N ASP A 24 7.97 2.66 -20.61
CA ASP A 24 9.29 3.27 -20.50
C ASP A 24 10.03 2.72 -19.26
N GLU A 25 11.30 2.38 -19.44
CA GLU A 25 12.16 1.76 -18.44
C GLU A 25 12.30 2.65 -17.19
N GLY A 26 12.48 3.96 -17.37
CA GLY A 26 12.55 4.91 -16.26
C GLY A 26 11.26 4.99 -15.43
N THR A 27 10.10 4.79 -16.08
CA THR A 27 8.81 4.69 -15.38
C THR A 27 8.72 3.42 -14.53
N ILE A 28 9.21 2.28 -15.06
CA ILE A 28 9.27 1.01 -14.33
C ILE A 28 10.18 1.13 -13.12
N ASP A 29 11.40 1.62 -13.32
CA ASP A 29 12.40 1.78 -12.27
C ASP A 29 11.91 2.74 -11.18
N GLY A 30 11.38 3.88 -11.55
CA GLY A 30 10.81 4.86 -10.61
C GLY A 30 9.65 4.27 -9.80
N MET A 31 8.81 3.42 -10.40
CA MET A 31 7.72 2.73 -9.70
C MET A 31 8.27 1.76 -8.64
N VAL A 32 9.28 0.98 -8.97
CA VAL A 32 9.96 0.07 -8.04
C VAL A 32 10.68 0.86 -6.95
N ASP A 33 11.36 1.93 -7.31
CA ASP A 33 12.07 2.78 -6.37
C ASP A 33 11.14 3.38 -5.32
N VAL A 34 10.08 4.04 -5.73
CA VAL A 34 9.17 4.73 -4.82
C VAL A 34 8.35 3.71 -4.01
N ASN A 35 7.71 2.74 -4.69
CA ASN A 35 6.79 1.83 -4.04
C ASN A 35 7.48 0.78 -3.16
N VAL A 36 8.75 0.44 -3.44
CA VAL A 36 9.48 -0.64 -2.77
C VAL A 36 10.70 -0.12 -2.03
N ARG A 37 11.70 0.38 -2.76
CA ARG A 37 13.02 0.69 -2.18
C ARG A 37 12.95 1.81 -1.14
N VAL A 38 12.31 2.93 -1.46
CA VAL A 38 12.16 4.08 -0.56
C VAL A 38 11.32 3.69 0.67
N LEU A 39 10.18 3.03 0.45
CA LEU A 39 9.32 2.54 1.54
C LEU A 39 10.09 1.64 2.52
N THR A 40 10.86 0.69 1.98
CA THR A 40 11.68 -0.23 2.79
C THR A 40 12.76 0.52 3.56
N GLY A 41 13.48 1.43 2.89
CA GLY A 41 14.52 2.25 3.51
C GLY A 41 14.01 3.11 4.65
N LEU A 42 12.87 3.80 4.44
CA LEU A 42 12.23 4.62 5.47
C LEU A 42 11.71 3.76 6.64
N SER A 43 11.09 2.63 6.34
CA SER A 43 10.61 1.71 7.38
C SER A 43 11.75 1.18 8.25
N ARG A 44 12.89 0.83 7.64
CA ARG A 44 14.09 0.41 8.36
C ARG A 44 14.66 1.56 9.21
N TYR A 45 14.87 2.73 8.59
CA TYR A 45 15.52 3.86 9.25
C TYR A 45 14.74 4.37 10.46
N TYR A 46 13.43 4.58 10.30
CA TYR A 46 12.57 5.05 11.39
C TYR A 46 12.17 3.93 12.35
N GLY A 47 11.99 2.71 11.84
CA GLY A 47 11.71 1.54 12.68
C GLY A 47 12.79 1.28 13.72
N ASP A 48 14.05 1.34 13.34
CA ASP A 48 15.19 1.22 14.25
C ASP A 48 15.15 2.27 15.38
N ARG A 49 14.88 3.52 15.03
CA ARG A 49 14.76 4.62 15.99
C ARG A 49 13.54 4.49 16.90
N MET A 50 12.42 4.04 16.35
CA MET A 50 11.20 3.77 17.13
C MET A 50 11.43 2.64 18.13
N VAL A 51 12.11 1.56 17.75
CA VAL A 51 12.49 0.47 18.66
C VAL A 51 13.40 0.99 19.76
N SER A 52 14.43 1.76 19.41
CA SER A 52 15.40 2.31 20.37
C SER A 52 14.76 3.22 21.41
N LYS A 53 13.67 3.96 21.06
CA LYS A 53 12.93 4.79 22.00
C LYS A 53 11.76 4.07 22.71
N GLY A 54 11.52 2.79 22.38
CA GLY A 54 10.49 1.96 23.00
C GLY A 54 9.08 2.14 22.44
N GLY A 55 8.88 2.75 21.27
CA GLY A 55 7.56 2.86 20.68
C GLY A 55 7.47 3.68 19.39
N GLY A 56 6.46 3.38 18.60
CA GLY A 56 6.17 4.08 17.35
C GLY A 56 5.12 3.37 16.50
N ARG A 57 4.73 4.00 15.41
CA ARG A 57 3.73 3.44 14.48
C ARG A 57 4.16 3.64 13.03
N ILE A 58 4.04 2.60 12.23
CA ILE A 58 4.30 2.63 10.78
C ILE A 58 2.99 2.26 10.07
N LEU A 59 2.55 3.09 9.13
CA LEU A 59 1.45 2.84 8.23
C LEU A 59 1.98 2.73 6.81
N ASN A 60 1.93 1.54 6.22
CA ASN A 60 2.31 1.30 4.83
C ASN A 60 1.06 1.19 3.96
N VAL A 61 1.01 1.97 2.87
CA VAL A 61 -0.11 1.96 1.93
C VAL A 61 0.17 1.00 0.78
N ALA A 62 -0.41 -0.20 0.88
CA ALA A 62 -0.45 -1.20 -0.19
C ALA A 62 -1.63 -0.93 -1.15
N SER A 63 -2.35 -1.95 -1.54
CA SER A 63 -3.58 -1.93 -2.36
C SER A 63 -4.23 -3.32 -2.33
N ILE A 64 -5.51 -3.42 -2.68
CA ILE A 64 -6.12 -4.71 -3.02
C ILE A 64 -5.44 -5.37 -4.23
N ALA A 65 -4.81 -4.58 -5.11
CA ALA A 65 -3.98 -5.08 -6.22
C ALA A 65 -2.79 -5.93 -5.76
N GLY A 66 -2.38 -5.83 -4.50
CA GLY A 66 -1.34 -6.68 -3.92
C GLY A 66 -1.77 -8.13 -3.63
N PHE A 67 -3.06 -8.44 -3.73
CA PHE A 67 -3.57 -9.80 -3.48
C PHE A 67 -3.72 -10.64 -4.74
N GLN A 68 -3.57 -10.06 -5.92
CA GLN A 68 -3.81 -10.73 -7.19
C GLN A 68 -2.89 -10.21 -8.29
N PRO A 69 -2.60 -11.01 -9.33
CA PRO A 69 -1.95 -10.51 -10.55
C PRO A 69 -2.89 -9.53 -11.27
N GLY A 70 -2.31 -8.57 -12.01
CA GLY A 70 -3.06 -7.59 -12.78
C GLY A 70 -2.44 -7.39 -14.17
N PRO A 71 -2.96 -8.08 -15.22
CA PRO A 71 -2.56 -7.80 -16.59
C PRO A 71 -2.71 -6.30 -16.91
N GLY A 72 -1.72 -5.72 -17.57
CA GLY A 72 -1.63 -4.28 -17.80
C GLY A 72 -1.16 -3.45 -16.61
N MET A 73 -1.02 -4.05 -15.41
CA MET A 73 -0.46 -3.41 -14.21
C MET A 73 0.54 -4.32 -13.49
N ALA A 74 1.28 -5.12 -14.24
CA ALA A 74 2.14 -6.18 -13.69
C ALA A 74 3.11 -5.65 -12.62
N VAL A 75 3.88 -4.60 -12.94
CA VAL A 75 4.85 -4.01 -12.01
C VAL A 75 4.15 -3.42 -10.78
N TYR A 76 3.07 -2.65 -10.98
CA TYR A 76 2.33 -2.06 -9.86
C TYR A 76 1.80 -3.14 -8.91
N CYS A 77 1.12 -4.17 -9.43
CA CYS A 77 0.61 -5.28 -8.61
C CYS A 77 1.74 -5.99 -7.86
N ALA A 78 2.87 -6.23 -8.51
CA ALA A 78 4.05 -6.82 -7.88
C ALA A 78 4.60 -5.94 -6.76
N THR A 79 4.73 -4.61 -6.97
CA THR A 79 5.18 -3.69 -5.90
C THR A 79 4.21 -3.66 -4.72
N LYS A 80 2.90 -3.71 -4.96
CA LYS A 80 1.89 -3.72 -3.88
C LYS A 80 1.81 -5.07 -3.17
N SER A 81 2.11 -6.18 -3.85
CA SER A 81 2.31 -7.50 -3.22
C SER A 81 3.53 -7.50 -2.31
N TYR A 82 4.63 -6.87 -2.74
CA TYR A 82 5.80 -6.67 -1.90
C TYR A 82 5.44 -5.91 -0.62
N VAL A 83 4.80 -4.73 -0.74
CA VAL A 83 4.41 -3.90 0.41
C VAL A 83 3.53 -4.68 1.39
N LEU A 84 2.58 -5.45 0.87
CA LEU A 84 1.69 -6.29 1.67
C LEU A 84 2.47 -7.35 2.47
N SER A 85 3.32 -8.13 1.79
CA SER A 85 4.14 -9.18 2.41
C SER A 85 5.14 -8.59 3.40
N PHE A 86 5.86 -7.55 3.01
CA PHE A 86 6.82 -6.82 3.84
C PHE A 86 6.17 -6.29 5.12
N SER A 87 5.03 -5.61 5.01
CA SER A 87 4.34 -5.04 6.17
C SER A 87 3.86 -6.10 7.15
N ARG A 88 3.37 -7.24 6.64
CA ARG A 88 2.94 -8.37 7.48
C ARG A 88 4.10 -8.99 8.25
N SER A 89 5.24 -9.15 7.59
CA SER A 89 6.47 -9.68 8.20
C SER A 89 6.99 -8.72 9.26
N LEU A 90 7.16 -7.44 8.89
CA LEU A 90 7.68 -6.41 9.78
C LEU A 90 6.79 -6.20 11.02
N HIS A 91 5.45 -6.29 10.86
CA HIS A 91 4.52 -6.29 12.00
C HIS A 91 4.84 -7.42 13.01
N SER A 92 5.20 -8.60 12.52
CA SER A 92 5.52 -9.75 13.36
C SER A 92 6.92 -9.64 13.97
N GLU A 93 7.89 -9.16 13.23
CA GLU A 93 9.27 -8.96 13.68
C GLU A 93 9.36 -7.93 14.81
N LEU A 94 8.58 -6.85 14.74
CA LEU A 94 8.57 -5.78 15.74
C LEU A 94 7.65 -6.04 16.94
N ARG A 95 7.05 -7.24 17.02
CA ARG A 95 6.19 -7.60 18.16
C ARG A 95 6.97 -7.55 19.46
N GLY A 96 6.42 -6.84 20.45
CA GLY A 96 7.05 -6.69 21.78
C GLY A 96 8.05 -5.52 21.87
N SER A 97 8.40 -4.86 20.76
CA SER A 97 9.33 -3.72 20.78
C SER A 97 8.65 -2.37 21.10
N GLY A 98 7.33 -2.35 21.27
CA GLY A 98 6.55 -1.12 21.36
C GLY A 98 6.20 -0.47 20.01
N VAL A 99 6.72 -1.02 18.90
CA VAL A 99 6.44 -0.52 17.54
C VAL A 99 5.38 -1.37 16.87
N THR A 100 4.41 -0.72 16.21
CA THR A 100 3.37 -1.39 15.43
C THR A 100 3.45 -1.03 13.96
N VAL A 101 3.19 -2.00 13.08
CA VAL A 101 3.15 -1.80 11.63
C VAL A 101 1.76 -2.17 11.12
N THR A 102 1.13 -1.27 10.41
CA THR A 102 -0.19 -1.48 9.80
C THR A 102 -0.09 -1.40 8.28
N CYS A 103 -0.64 -2.39 7.59
CA CYS A 103 -0.79 -2.38 6.14
C CYS A 103 -2.20 -1.90 5.77
N LEU A 104 -2.31 -0.78 5.09
CA LEU A 104 -3.56 -0.28 4.53
C LEU A 104 -3.68 -0.75 3.08
N CYS A 105 -4.75 -1.50 2.77
CA CYS A 105 -4.99 -2.07 1.45
C CYS A 105 -6.28 -1.49 0.84
N PRO A 106 -6.25 -0.26 0.29
CA PRO A 106 -7.44 0.31 -0.33
C PRO A 106 -7.78 -0.37 -1.64
N GLY A 107 -9.08 -0.36 -1.98
CA GLY A 107 -9.56 -0.56 -3.33
C GLY A 107 -9.43 0.71 -4.16
N TYR A 108 -10.39 0.93 -5.05
CA TYR A 108 -10.42 2.18 -5.81
C TYR A 108 -10.74 3.37 -4.89
N VAL A 109 -9.89 4.39 -4.94
CA VAL A 109 -10.03 5.62 -4.16
C VAL A 109 -10.19 6.79 -5.11
N GLU A 110 -11.11 7.70 -4.79
CA GLU A 110 -11.29 8.95 -5.56
C GLU A 110 -10.08 9.86 -5.37
N THR A 111 -9.11 9.72 -6.26
CA THR A 111 -7.86 10.49 -6.31
C THR A 111 -7.43 10.65 -7.78
N GLY A 112 -6.41 11.47 -8.03
CA GLY A 112 -5.74 11.54 -9.34
C GLY A 112 -4.96 10.30 -9.76
N PHE A 113 -4.96 9.23 -8.95
CA PHE A 113 -4.19 8.01 -9.23
C PHE A 113 -4.53 7.39 -10.59
N GLY A 114 -5.82 7.29 -10.95
CA GLY A 114 -6.25 6.72 -12.22
C GLY A 114 -5.75 7.51 -13.43
N GLU A 115 -5.73 8.84 -13.32
CA GLU A 115 -5.25 9.74 -14.37
C GLU A 115 -3.73 9.61 -14.53
N VAL A 116 -2.97 9.64 -13.42
CA VAL A 116 -1.52 9.46 -13.42
C VAL A 116 -1.13 8.07 -13.95
N ALA A 117 -1.89 7.05 -13.59
CA ALA A 117 -1.67 5.68 -14.07
C ALA A 117 -2.03 5.51 -15.57
N GLY A 118 -2.71 6.47 -16.18
CA GLY A 118 -3.21 6.34 -17.56
C GLY A 118 -4.36 5.34 -17.69
N MET A 119 -5.09 5.10 -16.61
CA MET A 119 -6.22 4.17 -16.59
C MET A 119 -7.45 4.85 -17.15
N ASN A 120 -7.93 4.38 -18.31
CA ASN A 120 -9.20 4.83 -18.89
C ASN A 120 -10.35 4.03 -18.24
N LEU A 121 -10.59 4.27 -16.96
CA LEU A 121 -11.68 3.62 -16.23
C LEU A 121 -13.01 4.22 -16.72
N ARG A 122 -13.74 3.49 -17.56
CA ARG A 122 -15.09 3.85 -17.96
C ARG A 122 -16.00 3.94 -16.73
N GLY A 123 -16.85 4.97 -16.70
CA GLY A 123 -17.59 5.50 -15.56
C GLY A 123 -18.29 4.52 -14.61
N GLU A 124 -18.64 3.31 -15.05
CA GLU A 124 -19.39 2.36 -14.23
C GLU A 124 -18.55 1.69 -13.12
N ILE A 125 -17.30 1.35 -13.38
CA ILE A 125 -16.39 0.80 -12.33
C ILE A 125 -16.01 1.89 -11.33
N LYS A 126 -16.01 3.15 -11.76
CA LYS A 126 -15.69 4.31 -10.96
C LYS A 126 -16.75 4.61 -9.89
N SER A 127 -18.03 4.31 -10.17
CA SER A 127 -19.15 4.86 -9.42
C SER A 127 -19.51 4.12 -8.13
N TRP A 128 -19.51 2.80 -8.09
CA TRP A 128 -20.09 2.08 -6.94
C TRP A 128 -19.06 1.43 -5.98
N SER A 129 -17.80 1.33 -6.37
CA SER A 129 -16.72 0.84 -5.50
C SER A 129 -15.78 1.93 -5.00
N ALA A 130 -15.90 3.14 -5.49
CA ALA A 130 -15.04 4.26 -5.13
C ALA A 130 -15.29 4.72 -3.69
N ILE A 131 -14.22 4.86 -2.93
CA ILE A 131 -14.27 5.36 -1.56
C ILE A 131 -13.54 6.71 -1.52
N PRO A 132 -14.14 7.76 -0.90
CA PRO A 132 -13.46 9.03 -0.73
C PRO A 132 -12.12 8.88 0.00
N ALA A 133 -11.08 9.58 -0.46
CA ALA A 133 -9.74 9.50 0.09
C ALA A 133 -9.70 9.80 1.61
N SER A 134 -10.48 10.78 2.07
CA SER A 134 -10.60 11.13 3.48
C SER A 134 -11.11 9.99 4.34
N ARG A 135 -12.07 9.20 3.82
CA ARG A 135 -12.61 8.04 4.51
C ARG A 135 -11.59 6.90 4.57
N VAL A 136 -10.85 6.67 3.49
CA VAL A 136 -9.76 5.67 3.46
C VAL A 136 -8.67 6.04 4.46
N ALA A 137 -8.24 7.31 4.47
CA ALA A 137 -7.26 7.83 5.43
C ALA A 137 -7.72 7.63 6.88
N SER A 138 -8.95 8.03 7.20
CA SER A 138 -9.52 7.85 8.55
C SER A 138 -9.55 6.39 8.99
N ILE A 139 -9.90 5.46 8.09
CA ILE A 139 -9.88 4.02 8.39
C ILE A 139 -8.45 3.54 8.63
N GLY A 140 -7.50 3.98 7.82
CA GLY A 140 -6.08 3.63 7.96
C GLY A 140 -5.50 4.11 9.28
N VAL A 141 -5.71 5.38 9.63
CA VAL A 141 -5.24 5.97 10.89
C VAL A 141 -5.84 5.25 12.10
N LYS A 142 -7.15 5.03 12.13
CA LYS A 142 -7.80 4.28 13.21
C LYS A 142 -7.31 2.84 13.34
N ALA A 143 -6.96 2.19 12.23
CA ALA A 143 -6.40 0.84 12.26
C ALA A 143 -4.96 0.86 12.82
N MET A 144 -4.15 1.84 12.43
CA MET A 144 -2.80 2.07 12.92
C MET A 144 -2.79 2.36 14.43
N GLU A 145 -3.66 3.25 14.91
CA GLU A 145 -3.80 3.57 16.33
C GLU A 145 -4.15 2.35 17.19
N ARG A 146 -4.92 1.41 16.63
CA ARG A 146 -5.29 0.14 17.26
C ARG A 146 -4.25 -0.97 17.09
N GLY A 147 -3.11 -0.70 16.48
CA GLY A 147 -2.06 -1.67 16.20
C GLY A 147 -2.50 -2.83 15.29
N ARG A 148 -3.49 -2.62 14.42
CA ARG A 148 -3.94 -3.67 13.50
C ARG A 148 -2.90 -3.96 12.44
N ARG A 149 -2.62 -5.25 12.22
CA ARG A 149 -1.67 -5.69 11.18
C ARG A 149 -2.08 -5.23 9.78
N GLU A 150 -3.38 -5.29 9.49
CA GLU A 150 -3.91 -5.01 8.15
C GLU A 150 -5.32 -4.45 8.21
N VAL A 151 -5.65 -3.59 7.26
CA VAL A 151 -7.01 -3.09 7.07
C VAL A 151 -7.33 -2.91 5.59
N ILE A 152 -8.53 -3.38 5.19
CA ILE A 152 -9.06 -3.27 3.83
C ILE A 152 -10.33 -2.40 3.91
N PRO A 153 -10.28 -1.14 3.44
CA PRO A 153 -11.45 -0.28 3.39
C PRO A 153 -12.49 -0.78 2.39
N GLY A 154 -13.77 -0.67 2.77
CA GLY A 154 -14.91 -1.07 1.93
C GLY A 154 -15.28 -2.54 2.09
N LEU A 155 -16.59 -2.79 2.29
CA LEU A 155 -17.11 -4.16 2.46
C LEU A 155 -16.90 -5.01 1.21
N LEU A 156 -17.05 -4.41 0.02
CA LEU A 156 -16.89 -5.08 -1.28
C LEU A 156 -15.43 -5.50 -1.57
N ASN A 157 -14.45 -4.87 -0.91
CA ASN A 157 -13.04 -5.19 -1.08
C ASN A 157 -12.57 -6.33 -0.17
N LYS A 158 -13.30 -6.64 0.90
CA LYS A 158 -12.92 -7.66 1.88
C LYS A 158 -12.80 -9.08 1.33
N PRO A 159 -13.60 -9.51 0.33
CA PRO A 159 -13.45 -10.83 -0.27
C PRO A 159 -12.21 -11.00 -1.15
N VAL A 160 -11.61 -9.90 -1.65
CA VAL A 160 -10.49 -9.95 -2.61
C VAL A 160 -9.31 -10.81 -2.15
N PRO A 161 -8.86 -10.77 -0.88
CA PRO A 161 -7.78 -11.64 -0.42
C PRO A 161 -8.08 -13.13 -0.51
N LEU A 162 -9.36 -13.50 -0.42
CA LEU A 162 -9.78 -14.90 -0.46
C LEU A 162 -9.90 -15.40 -1.90
N PHE A 163 -10.47 -14.59 -2.79
CA PHE A 163 -10.75 -14.96 -4.17
C PHE A 163 -9.67 -14.56 -5.17
N GLY A 164 -8.85 -13.54 -4.86
CA GLY A 164 -7.82 -13.06 -5.79
C GLY A 164 -6.77 -14.11 -6.18
N ARG A 165 -6.58 -15.16 -5.37
CA ARG A 165 -5.69 -16.29 -5.69
C ARG A 165 -6.37 -17.38 -6.55
N MET A 166 -7.68 -17.33 -6.69
CA MET A 166 -8.47 -18.37 -7.39
C MET A 166 -8.93 -17.89 -8.78
N LEU A 167 -8.78 -16.60 -9.08
CA LEU A 167 -9.15 -16.08 -10.39
C LEU A 167 -8.09 -16.48 -11.42
N PRO A 168 -8.50 -17.08 -12.56
CA PRO A 168 -7.59 -17.27 -13.68
C PRO A 168 -7.12 -15.91 -14.18
N VAL A 169 -5.85 -15.83 -14.53
CA VAL A 169 -5.21 -14.63 -15.08
C VAL A 169 -5.46 -14.55 -16.58
#